data_5bcb2fa0a2406eb275eed24a436ba2fc
#
_entry.id   5bcb2fa0a2406eb275eed24a436ba2fc
#
_cell.length_a   1.000
_cell.length_b   1.000
_cell.length_c   1.000
_cell.angle_alpha   90.00
_cell.angle_beta   90.00
_cell.angle_gamma   90.00
#
_symmetry.space_group_name_H-M   'P 1'
#
loop_
_entity.id
_entity.type
_entity.pdbx_description
1 polymer ?
#
loop_
_entity_poly.entity_id
_entity_poly.type
_entity_poly.pdbx_seq_one_letter_code
_entity_poly.pdbx_strand_id
1 'polypeptide(L)'
;MNISDSVFPPVIMERTSLKDQAAEALREMIVTAKIASGSKVTERDVAEWLHISRMPARDALMILERQGLIVTKPGGRYVIELDEQDIRHLYKLRTTLEKLAVELAIGNASQVNQKALESKLAEMRNAIAVGDIPTYISSDLEMHELIWQQAGNPYLLNMLNSMIGPIFMFIASQARIIEDWQESLRLHEQLVQMIAVKDIPAAVQSIEAHVRHSLDLSLSAFQK
;
A
#
# COMPACT_ATOMS: atom_id res chain seq x y z
N MET A 1 -5.84 -19.25 -46.33
CA MET A 1 -6.06 -17.81 -46.24
C MET A 1 -5.35 -17.37 -44.98
N ASN A 2 -4.15 -16.78 -45.11
CA ASN A 2 -3.25 -16.45 -43.98
C ASN A 2 -3.73 -15.19 -43.26
N ILE A 3 -3.90 -15.26 -41.93
CA ILE A 3 -4.28 -14.14 -41.06
C ILE A 3 -3.00 -13.40 -40.58
N SER A 4 -2.13 -13.01 -41.51
CA SER A 4 -0.81 -12.48 -41.13
C SER A 4 -0.53 -11.03 -41.54
N ASP A 5 -1.53 -10.19 -41.82
CA ASP A 5 -1.25 -8.79 -42.22
C ASP A 5 -2.19 -7.74 -41.64
N SER A 6 -2.58 -7.88 -40.36
CA SER A 6 -3.10 -6.71 -39.62
C SER A 6 -2.00 -6.15 -38.70
N VAL A 7 -1.09 -5.38 -39.28
CA VAL A 7 -0.15 -4.56 -38.51
C VAL A 7 -0.94 -3.44 -37.90
N PHE A 8 -1.40 -3.64 -36.66
CA PHE A 8 -1.86 -2.52 -35.84
C PHE A 8 -0.62 -1.76 -35.38
N PRO A 9 -0.50 -0.46 -35.65
CA PRO A 9 0.60 0.32 -35.10
C PRO A 9 0.50 0.29 -33.56
N PRO A 10 1.66 0.29 -32.86
CA PRO A 10 1.66 0.30 -31.39
C PRO A 10 0.92 1.56 -30.92
N VAL A 11 -0.24 1.36 -30.32
CA VAL A 11 -0.97 2.45 -29.67
C VAL A 11 -0.27 2.70 -28.32
N ILE A 12 0.57 3.71 -28.27
CA ILE A 12 1.14 4.19 -27.00
C ILE A 12 0.00 4.85 -26.24
N MET A 13 -0.63 4.11 -25.35
CA MET A 13 -1.64 4.63 -24.44
C MET A 13 -0.96 5.04 -23.12
N GLU A 14 -0.20 6.13 -23.13
CA GLU A 14 0.23 6.85 -21.94
C GLU A 14 -0.84 7.88 -21.54
N ARG A 15 -1.96 7.38 -21.05
CA ARG A 15 -2.88 8.17 -20.22
C ARG A 15 -3.40 7.26 -19.14
N THR A 16 -3.16 7.61 -17.87
CA THR A 16 -3.87 7.03 -16.74
C THR A 16 -5.35 6.99 -17.10
N SER A 17 -5.92 5.79 -17.10
CA SER A 17 -7.32 5.65 -17.52
C SER A 17 -8.24 6.38 -16.54
N LEU A 18 -9.40 6.83 -17.01
CA LEU A 18 -10.38 7.52 -16.15
C LEU A 18 -10.77 6.67 -14.93
N LYS A 19 -10.77 5.33 -15.04
CA LYS A 19 -11.03 4.41 -13.91
C LYS A 19 -9.91 4.47 -12.86
N ASP A 20 -8.65 4.61 -13.29
CA ASP A 20 -7.50 4.67 -12.37
C ASP A 20 -7.47 6.03 -11.66
N GLN A 21 -7.77 7.13 -12.37
CA GLN A 21 -7.92 8.46 -11.77
C GLN A 21 -9.08 8.48 -10.75
N ALA A 22 -10.20 7.85 -11.09
CA ALA A 22 -11.35 7.73 -10.20
C ALA A 22 -11.04 6.88 -8.96
N ALA A 23 -10.28 5.79 -9.12
CA ALA A 23 -9.85 4.97 -7.99
C ALA A 23 -8.92 5.74 -7.06
N GLU A 24 -7.99 6.53 -7.60
CA GLU A 24 -7.10 7.37 -6.80
C GLU A 24 -7.86 8.46 -6.04
N ALA A 25 -8.77 9.17 -6.70
CA ALA A 25 -9.61 10.17 -6.05
C ALA A 25 -10.47 9.56 -4.92
N LEU A 26 -11.05 8.39 -5.15
CA LEU A 26 -11.81 7.68 -4.11
C LEU A 26 -10.92 7.23 -2.95
N ARG A 27 -9.70 6.75 -3.23
CA ARG A 27 -8.73 6.38 -2.19
C ARG A 27 -8.42 7.57 -1.30
N GLU A 28 -8.13 8.73 -1.91
CA GLU A 28 -7.89 9.98 -1.18
C GLU A 28 -9.11 10.36 -0.30
N MET A 29 -10.33 10.24 -0.84
CA MET A 29 -11.55 10.55 -0.09
C MET A 29 -11.75 9.61 1.11
N ILE A 30 -11.37 8.33 0.99
CA ILE A 30 -11.44 7.35 2.09
C ILE A 30 -10.36 7.65 3.13
N VAL A 31 -9.10 7.82 2.71
CA VAL A 31 -7.97 8.07 3.61
C VAL A 31 -8.14 9.39 4.39
N THR A 32 -8.70 10.42 3.74
CA THR A 32 -8.99 11.71 4.39
C THR A 32 -10.32 11.73 5.18
N ALA A 33 -10.98 10.58 5.32
CA ALA A 33 -12.27 10.41 5.98
C ALA A 33 -13.41 11.30 5.41
N LYS A 34 -13.28 11.79 4.17
CA LYS A 34 -14.41 12.39 3.44
C LYS A 34 -15.50 11.36 3.18
N ILE A 35 -15.10 10.10 2.99
CA ILE A 35 -15.98 8.93 3.02
C ILE A 35 -15.61 8.14 4.28
N ALA A 36 -16.50 8.06 5.25
CA ALA A 36 -16.22 7.42 6.52
C ALA A 36 -16.09 5.88 6.39
N SER A 37 -15.25 5.27 7.25
CA SER A 37 -15.19 3.81 7.40
C SER A 37 -16.57 3.25 7.69
N GLY A 38 -16.90 2.07 7.15
CA GLY A 38 -18.21 1.44 7.29
C GLY A 38 -19.31 2.05 6.39
N SER A 39 -19.06 3.17 5.71
CA SER A 39 -20.05 3.81 4.83
C SER A 39 -20.36 2.96 3.61
N LYS A 40 -21.62 2.91 3.22
CA LYS A 40 -22.06 2.31 1.96
C LYS A 40 -21.66 3.23 0.81
N VAL A 41 -21.09 2.63 -0.25
CA VAL A 41 -20.69 3.35 -1.48
C VAL A 41 -21.29 2.65 -2.68
N THR A 42 -21.98 3.42 -3.53
CA THR A 42 -22.59 2.91 -4.76
C THR A 42 -21.94 3.51 -6.01
N GLU A 43 -22.08 2.83 -7.14
CA GLU A 43 -21.63 3.35 -8.46
C GLU A 43 -22.27 4.70 -8.79
N ARG A 44 -23.50 4.94 -8.30
CA ARG A 44 -24.19 6.21 -8.49
C ARG A 44 -23.53 7.32 -7.68
N ASP A 45 -23.22 7.07 -6.41
CA ASP A 45 -22.60 8.06 -5.54
C ASP A 45 -21.25 8.48 -6.10
N VAL A 46 -20.41 7.50 -6.51
CA VAL A 46 -19.12 7.76 -7.12
C VAL A 46 -19.23 8.55 -8.43
N ALA A 47 -20.19 8.18 -9.29
CA ALA A 47 -20.44 8.88 -10.55
C ALA A 47 -20.85 10.35 -10.31
N GLU A 48 -21.66 10.62 -9.29
CA GLU A 48 -22.10 11.95 -8.88
C GLU A 48 -20.93 12.76 -8.27
N TRP A 49 -20.15 12.18 -7.33
CA TRP A 49 -19.04 12.86 -6.66
C TRP A 49 -17.91 13.26 -7.61
N LEU A 50 -17.59 12.39 -8.57
CA LEU A 50 -16.46 12.59 -9.48
C LEU A 50 -16.89 13.14 -10.86
N HIS A 51 -18.18 13.39 -11.08
CA HIS A 51 -18.73 13.86 -12.36
C HIS A 51 -18.35 12.98 -13.56
N ILE A 52 -18.41 11.64 -13.37
CA ILE A 52 -18.09 10.64 -14.39
C ILE A 52 -19.30 9.74 -14.67
N SER A 53 -19.24 8.94 -15.74
CA SER A 53 -20.27 7.93 -16.00
C SER A 53 -20.16 6.73 -15.05
N ARG A 54 -21.21 5.90 -14.96
CA ARG A 54 -21.25 4.74 -14.06
C ARG A 54 -20.20 3.67 -14.36
N MET A 55 -19.78 3.51 -15.62
CA MET A 55 -18.80 2.49 -15.99
C MET A 55 -17.43 2.73 -15.31
N PRO A 56 -16.74 3.88 -15.49
CA PRO A 56 -15.49 4.14 -14.79
C PRO A 56 -15.67 4.17 -13.25
N ALA A 57 -16.84 4.59 -12.72
CA ALA A 57 -17.14 4.53 -11.29
C ALA A 57 -17.19 3.08 -10.77
N ARG A 58 -17.82 2.16 -11.51
CA ARG A 58 -17.84 0.73 -11.21
C ARG A 58 -16.43 0.14 -11.23
N ASP A 59 -15.66 0.45 -12.27
CA ASP A 59 -14.31 -0.07 -12.42
C ASP A 59 -13.39 0.43 -11.29
N ALA A 60 -13.52 1.70 -10.89
CA ALA A 60 -12.81 2.27 -9.74
C ALA A 60 -13.16 1.54 -8.44
N LEU A 61 -14.44 1.28 -8.16
CA LEU A 61 -14.85 0.50 -6.99
C LEU A 61 -14.29 -0.93 -7.02
N MET A 62 -14.21 -1.56 -8.19
CA MET A 62 -13.59 -2.89 -8.33
C MET A 62 -12.07 -2.85 -8.07
N ILE A 63 -11.40 -1.76 -8.43
CA ILE A 63 -9.97 -1.56 -8.10
C ILE A 63 -9.80 -1.47 -6.58
N LEU A 64 -10.59 -0.63 -5.91
CA LEU A 64 -10.53 -0.48 -4.45
C LEU A 64 -10.94 -1.74 -3.69
N GLU A 65 -11.86 -2.53 -4.24
CA GLU A 65 -12.25 -3.83 -3.68
C GLU A 65 -11.08 -4.84 -3.74
N ARG A 66 -10.33 -4.88 -4.85
CA ARG A 66 -9.11 -5.70 -4.96
C ARG A 66 -7.99 -5.24 -4.03
N GLN A 67 -7.97 -3.95 -3.68
CA GLN A 67 -7.03 -3.37 -2.72
C GLN A 67 -7.50 -3.50 -1.27
N GLY A 68 -8.66 -4.15 -1.03
CA GLY A 68 -9.22 -4.34 0.29
C GLY A 68 -9.83 -3.09 0.94
N LEU A 69 -9.84 -1.95 0.27
CA LEU A 69 -10.42 -0.69 0.80
C LEU A 69 -11.95 -0.66 0.75
N ILE A 70 -12.52 -1.43 -0.15
CA ILE A 70 -13.96 -1.66 -0.28
C ILE A 70 -14.23 -3.14 -0.06
N VAL A 71 -15.30 -3.46 0.66
CA VAL A 71 -15.75 -4.83 0.89
C VAL A 71 -17.20 -4.98 0.43
N THR A 72 -17.51 -6.10 -0.23
CA THR A 72 -18.89 -6.46 -0.57
C THR A 72 -19.50 -7.25 0.59
N LYS A 73 -20.61 -6.74 1.14
CA LYS A 73 -21.42 -7.36 2.19
C LYS A 73 -22.87 -7.50 1.69
N PRO A 74 -23.74 -8.27 2.37
CA PRO A 74 -25.17 -8.23 2.10
C PRO A 74 -25.68 -6.78 2.12
N GLY A 75 -26.28 -6.34 1.02
CA GLY A 75 -26.78 -4.97 0.86
C GLY A 75 -25.88 -4.03 0.06
N GLY A 76 -24.67 -4.42 -0.35
CA GLY A 76 -23.85 -3.62 -1.26
C GLY A 76 -22.35 -3.57 -0.92
N ARG A 77 -21.69 -2.54 -1.42
CA ARG A 77 -20.27 -2.24 -1.16
C ARG A 77 -20.15 -1.22 -0.03
N TYR A 78 -19.15 -1.45 0.82
CA TYR A 78 -18.87 -0.61 1.99
C TYR A 78 -17.40 -0.31 2.09
N VAL A 79 -17.04 0.88 2.56
CA VAL A 79 -15.66 1.18 2.97
C VAL A 79 -15.30 0.23 4.11
N ILE A 80 -14.08 -0.33 4.07
CA ILE A 80 -13.63 -1.23 5.13
C ILE A 80 -13.60 -0.50 6.48
N GLU A 81 -13.96 -1.22 7.51
CA GLU A 81 -13.85 -0.80 8.90
C GLU A 81 -13.07 -1.88 9.63
N LEU A 82 -11.99 -1.49 10.30
CA LEU A 82 -11.09 -2.41 10.98
C LEU A 82 -11.23 -2.23 12.48
N ASP A 83 -11.47 -3.32 13.18
CA ASP A 83 -11.34 -3.38 14.64
C ASP A 83 -9.93 -3.79 15.08
N GLU A 84 -9.68 -3.81 16.39
CA GLU A 84 -8.39 -4.19 16.96
C GLU A 84 -7.97 -5.61 16.55
N GLN A 85 -8.94 -6.53 16.47
CA GLN A 85 -8.66 -7.92 16.12
C GLN A 85 -8.31 -8.06 14.64
N ASP A 86 -8.98 -7.32 13.76
CA ASP A 86 -8.66 -7.25 12.34
C ASP A 86 -7.22 -6.74 12.14
N ILE A 87 -6.82 -5.68 12.84
CA ILE A 87 -5.45 -5.16 12.82
C ILE A 87 -4.46 -6.24 13.23
N ARG A 88 -4.68 -6.95 14.34
CA ARG A 88 -3.82 -8.04 14.79
C ARG A 88 -3.69 -9.16 13.75
N HIS A 89 -4.79 -9.54 13.12
CA HIS A 89 -4.79 -10.57 12.07
C HIS A 89 -4.03 -10.13 10.83
N LEU A 90 -4.27 -8.91 10.35
CA LEU A 90 -3.59 -8.36 9.18
C LEU A 90 -2.07 -8.25 9.42
N TYR A 91 -1.65 -7.75 10.58
CA TYR A 91 -0.23 -7.61 10.90
C TYR A 91 0.47 -8.97 11.09
N LYS A 92 -0.22 -10.00 11.58
CA LYS A 92 0.33 -11.35 11.63
C LYS A 92 0.64 -11.91 10.25
N LEU A 93 -0.27 -11.70 9.29
CA LEU A 93 -0.06 -12.08 7.89
C LEU A 93 1.05 -11.22 7.27
N ARG A 94 1.00 -9.90 7.46
CA ARG A 94 2.01 -8.95 6.99
C ARG A 94 3.40 -9.38 7.40
N THR A 95 3.62 -9.65 8.69
CA THR A 95 4.92 -10.10 9.21
C THR A 95 5.44 -11.32 8.45
N THR A 96 4.59 -12.32 8.23
CA THR A 96 4.98 -13.57 7.56
C THR A 96 5.35 -13.33 6.10
N LEU A 97 4.53 -12.58 5.38
CA LEU A 97 4.71 -12.34 3.95
C LEU A 97 5.87 -11.36 3.67
N GLU A 98 6.04 -10.33 4.49
CA GLU A 98 7.15 -9.39 4.31
C GLU A 98 8.51 -10.00 4.65
N LYS A 99 8.60 -10.87 5.64
CA LYS A 99 9.83 -11.65 5.91
C LYS A 99 10.22 -12.48 4.69
N LEU A 100 9.26 -13.17 4.07
CA LEU A 100 9.49 -13.93 2.84
C LEU A 100 9.88 -13.00 1.68
N ALA A 101 9.25 -11.81 1.56
CA ALA A 101 9.59 -10.86 0.51
C ALA A 101 11.04 -10.36 0.62
N VAL A 102 11.48 -10.00 1.83
CA VAL A 102 12.86 -9.57 2.10
C VAL A 102 13.87 -10.68 1.78
N GLU A 103 13.61 -11.90 2.24
CA GLU A 103 14.46 -13.06 1.95
C GLU A 103 14.62 -13.30 0.45
N LEU A 104 13.51 -13.33 -0.29
CA LEU A 104 13.51 -13.54 -1.73
C LEU A 104 14.15 -12.37 -2.48
N ALA A 105 13.89 -11.12 -2.07
CA ALA A 105 14.49 -9.94 -2.69
C ALA A 105 16.01 -9.96 -2.62
N ILE A 106 16.59 -10.30 -1.46
CA ILE A 106 18.04 -10.42 -1.29
C ILE A 106 18.59 -11.61 -2.10
N GLY A 107 17.85 -12.74 -2.13
CA GLY A 107 18.22 -13.92 -2.93
C GLY A 107 18.24 -13.64 -4.43
N ASN A 108 17.39 -12.74 -4.92
CA ASN A 108 17.33 -12.29 -6.31
C ASN A 108 18.31 -11.13 -6.59
N ALA A 109 19.56 -11.27 -6.23
CA ALA A 109 20.60 -10.22 -6.19
C ALA A 109 20.77 -9.39 -7.48
N SER A 110 20.25 -9.84 -8.64
CA SER A 110 20.23 -9.10 -9.90
C SER A 110 19.12 -8.04 -9.97
N GLN A 111 18.17 -8.05 -9.05
CA GLN A 111 16.98 -7.19 -9.09
C GLN A 111 16.95 -6.14 -7.97
N VAL A 112 17.81 -6.25 -6.92
CA VAL A 112 17.79 -5.26 -5.84
C VAL A 112 18.23 -3.89 -6.35
N ASN A 113 17.28 -2.99 -6.45
CA ASN A 113 17.54 -1.59 -6.79
C ASN A 113 17.81 -0.79 -5.52
N GLN A 114 19.03 -0.93 -5.00
CA GLN A 114 19.47 -0.24 -3.77
C GLN A 114 19.27 1.27 -3.85
N LYS A 115 19.53 1.89 -5.01
CA LYS A 115 19.34 3.34 -5.20
C LYS A 115 17.89 3.77 -5.04
N ALA A 116 16.93 2.95 -5.50
CA ALA A 116 15.52 3.25 -5.33
C ALA A 116 15.09 3.21 -3.85
N LEU A 117 15.58 2.21 -3.08
CA LEU A 117 15.33 2.14 -1.64
C LEU A 117 15.93 3.34 -0.89
N GLU A 118 17.17 3.72 -1.22
CA GLU A 118 17.83 4.90 -0.64
C GLU A 118 17.11 6.20 -0.99
N SER A 119 16.56 6.31 -2.21
CA SER A 119 15.74 7.46 -2.61
C SER A 119 14.49 7.58 -1.74
N LYS A 120 13.79 6.47 -1.50
CA LYS A 120 12.59 6.47 -0.63
C LYS A 120 12.93 6.81 0.82
N LEU A 121 14.05 6.33 1.35
CA LEU A 121 14.53 6.75 2.67
C LEU A 121 14.79 8.26 2.73
N ALA A 122 15.38 8.83 1.68
CA ALA A 122 15.63 10.27 1.62
C ALA A 122 14.32 11.08 1.60
N GLU A 123 13.32 10.62 0.84
CA GLU A 123 11.98 11.22 0.82
C GLU A 123 11.32 11.17 2.20
N MET A 124 11.34 9.99 2.87
CA MET A 124 10.80 9.81 4.22
C MET A 124 11.49 10.73 5.24
N ARG A 125 12.81 10.83 5.18
CA ARG A 125 13.60 11.72 6.06
C ARG A 125 13.23 13.19 5.88
N ASN A 126 13.10 13.62 4.62
CA ASN A 126 12.70 14.99 4.30
C ASN A 126 11.27 15.27 4.76
N ALA A 127 10.35 14.32 4.55
CA ALA A 127 8.96 14.46 4.97
C ALA A 127 8.84 14.66 6.49
N ILE A 128 9.57 13.87 7.29
CA ILE A 128 9.62 14.06 8.76
C ILE A 128 10.19 15.45 9.11
N ALA A 129 11.27 15.87 8.45
CA ALA A 129 11.95 17.13 8.76
C ALA A 129 11.04 18.36 8.55
N VAL A 130 10.08 18.28 7.62
CA VAL A 130 9.12 19.36 7.34
C VAL A 130 7.72 19.11 7.94
N GLY A 131 7.51 17.98 8.62
CA GLY A 131 6.22 17.61 9.21
C GLY A 131 5.17 17.13 8.19
N ASP A 132 5.58 16.71 6.99
CA ASP A 132 4.71 16.20 5.94
C ASP A 132 4.47 14.67 6.12
N ILE A 133 3.63 14.34 7.08
CA ILE A 133 3.31 12.94 7.41
C ILE A 133 2.61 12.20 6.26
N PRO A 134 1.70 12.79 5.48
CA PRO A 134 1.15 12.12 4.29
C PRO A 134 2.23 11.65 3.30
N THR A 135 3.22 12.50 2.98
CA THR A 135 4.34 12.11 2.12
C THR A 135 5.20 11.02 2.76
N TYR A 136 5.42 11.06 4.08
CA TYR A 136 6.11 9.98 4.80
C TYR A 136 5.39 8.64 4.59
N ILE A 137 4.09 8.57 4.85
CA ILE A 137 3.28 7.34 4.74
C ILE A 137 3.28 6.81 3.30
N SER A 138 3.19 7.69 2.30
CA SER A 138 3.25 7.29 0.88
C SER A 138 4.60 6.68 0.51
N SER A 139 5.71 7.34 0.89
CA SER A 139 7.06 6.86 0.61
C SER A 139 7.40 5.56 1.35
N ASP A 140 6.86 5.38 2.57
CA ASP A 140 6.93 4.14 3.34
C ASP A 140 6.28 2.97 2.56
N LEU A 141 5.03 3.14 2.10
CA LEU A 141 4.34 2.14 1.30
C LEU A 141 5.14 1.80 0.02
N GLU A 142 5.56 2.82 -0.71
CA GLU A 142 6.30 2.64 -1.96
C GLU A 142 7.64 1.90 -1.74
N MET A 143 8.31 2.12 -0.61
CA MET A 143 9.53 1.40 -0.25
C MET A 143 9.24 -0.09 -0.01
N HIS A 144 8.18 -0.42 0.71
CA HIS A 144 7.74 -1.80 0.88
C HIS A 144 7.40 -2.47 -0.46
N GLU A 145 6.64 -1.79 -1.32
CA GLU A 145 6.29 -2.29 -2.65
C GLU A 145 7.52 -2.56 -3.52
N LEU A 146 8.56 -1.71 -3.45
CA LEU A 146 9.83 -1.96 -4.13
C LEU A 146 10.47 -3.27 -3.67
N ILE A 147 10.50 -3.55 -2.38
CA ILE A 147 11.04 -4.81 -1.83
C ILE A 147 10.20 -6.00 -2.32
N TRP A 148 8.87 -5.90 -2.31
CA TRP A 148 8.00 -6.99 -2.76
C TRP A 148 8.14 -7.28 -4.26
N GLN A 149 8.30 -6.24 -5.09
CA GLN A 149 8.56 -6.40 -6.53
C GLN A 149 9.91 -7.09 -6.76
N GLN A 150 10.93 -6.72 -6.00
CA GLN A 150 12.27 -7.30 -6.07
C GLN A 150 12.31 -8.77 -5.62
N ALA A 151 11.35 -9.22 -4.82
CA ALA A 151 11.20 -10.63 -4.45
C ALA A 151 10.96 -11.55 -5.67
N GLY A 152 10.48 -11.00 -6.81
CA GLY A 152 10.29 -11.75 -8.06
C GLY A 152 9.19 -12.81 -7.99
N ASN A 153 8.34 -12.76 -6.95
CA ASN A 153 7.24 -13.71 -6.76
C ASN A 153 5.88 -13.00 -6.97
N PRO A 154 5.24 -13.17 -8.14
CA PRO A 154 3.99 -12.46 -8.45
C PRO A 154 2.82 -12.86 -7.55
N TYR A 155 2.81 -14.07 -7.00
CA TYR A 155 1.76 -14.51 -6.07
C TYR A 155 1.90 -13.81 -4.71
N LEU A 156 3.13 -13.71 -4.19
CA LEU A 156 3.43 -12.96 -2.97
C LEU A 156 3.09 -11.48 -3.12
N LEU A 157 3.49 -10.86 -4.23
CA LEU A 157 3.18 -9.46 -4.55
C LEU A 157 1.66 -9.21 -4.56
N ASN A 158 0.89 -10.08 -5.22
CA ASN A 158 -0.57 -9.95 -5.26
C ASN A 158 -1.21 -10.08 -3.87
N MET A 159 -0.73 -11.00 -3.04
CA MET A 159 -1.23 -11.16 -1.66
C MET A 159 -0.93 -9.93 -0.81
N LEU A 160 0.29 -9.41 -0.84
CA LEU A 160 0.68 -8.20 -0.12
C LEU A 160 -0.14 -6.98 -0.58
N ASN A 161 -0.27 -6.77 -1.89
CA ASN A 161 -1.07 -5.67 -2.45
C ASN A 161 -2.55 -5.72 -2.07
N SER A 162 -3.12 -6.93 -1.89
CA SER A 162 -4.53 -7.07 -1.51
C SER A 162 -4.81 -6.75 -0.04
N MET A 163 -3.80 -6.83 0.82
CA MET A 163 -3.97 -6.66 2.27
C MET A 163 -3.40 -5.36 2.83
N ILE A 164 -2.49 -4.72 2.09
CA ILE A 164 -1.77 -3.56 2.63
C ILE A 164 -2.60 -2.29 2.67
N GLY A 165 -3.51 -2.11 1.70
CA GLY A 165 -4.36 -0.93 1.59
C GLY A 165 -5.11 -0.60 2.87
N PRO A 166 -5.85 -1.56 3.48
CA PRO A 166 -6.51 -1.36 4.77
C PRO A 166 -5.59 -0.90 5.89
N ILE A 167 -4.39 -1.48 6.00
CA ILE A 167 -3.41 -1.13 7.03
C ILE A 167 -2.96 0.33 6.86
N PHE A 168 -2.54 0.71 5.65
CA PHE A 168 -2.06 2.07 5.39
C PHE A 168 -3.18 3.11 5.49
N MET A 169 -4.41 2.77 5.08
CA MET A 169 -5.57 3.61 5.33
C MET A 169 -5.78 3.84 6.84
N PHE A 170 -5.68 2.77 7.65
CA PHE A 170 -5.80 2.88 9.10
C PHE A 170 -4.70 3.77 9.69
N ILE A 171 -3.43 3.54 9.34
CA ILE A 171 -2.28 4.36 9.76
C ILE A 171 -2.51 5.84 9.39
N ALA A 172 -2.91 6.12 8.15
CA ALA A 172 -3.17 7.48 7.69
C ALA A 172 -4.30 8.16 8.46
N SER A 173 -5.37 7.42 8.80
CA SER A 173 -6.48 7.94 9.62
C SER A 173 -6.04 8.27 11.05
N GLN A 174 -5.00 7.61 11.57
CA GLN A 174 -4.45 7.81 12.92
C GLN A 174 -3.20 8.70 12.93
N ALA A 175 -2.76 9.22 11.80
CA ALA A 175 -1.50 9.94 11.63
C ALA A 175 -1.29 11.12 12.60
N ARG A 176 -2.38 11.76 13.07
CA ARG A 176 -2.33 12.84 14.06
C ARG A 176 -2.07 12.37 15.48
N ILE A 177 -2.27 11.09 15.78
CA ILE A 177 -2.15 10.49 17.11
C ILE A 177 -0.81 9.78 17.24
N ILE A 178 -0.26 9.30 16.14
CA ILE A 178 1.03 8.63 16.08
C ILE A 178 2.14 9.69 16.21
N GLU A 179 2.97 9.57 17.24
CA GLU A 179 4.02 10.56 17.53
C GLU A 179 5.43 10.06 17.16
N ASP A 180 5.63 8.74 17.00
CA ASP A 180 6.96 8.14 16.88
C ASP A 180 7.34 7.77 15.43
N TRP A 181 7.28 8.74 14.53
CA TRP A 181 7.73 8.60 13.15
C TRP A 181 9.26 8.47 13.01
N GLN A 182 10.02 9.00 13.98
CA GLN A 182 11.49 8.93 13.98
C GLN A 182 11.97 7.49 14.19
N GLU A 183 11.37 6.76 15.12
CA GLU A 183 11.71 5.35 15.34
C GLU A 183 11.31 4.49 14.14
N SER A 184 10.16 4.76 13.54
CA SER A 184 9.76 4.09 12.30
C SER A 184 10.80 4.31 11.18
N LEU A 185 11.26 5.55 10.96
CA LEU A 185 12.32 5.86 9.98
C LEU A 185 13.61 5.11 10.30
N ARG A 186 14.05 5.10 11.55
CA ARG A 186 15.27 4.39 11.98
C ARG A 186 15.22 2.90 11.64
N LEU A 187 14.07 2.26 11.84
CA LEU A 187 13.86 0.84 11.51
C LEU A 187 13.93 0.59 10.01
N HIS A 188 13.40 1.50 9.18
CA HIS A 188 13.55 1.43 7.73
C HIS A 188 15.02 1.59 7.28
N GLU A 189 15.75 2.54 7.86
CA GLU A 189 17.18 2.73 7.58
C GLU A 189 17.98 1.46 7.90
N GLN A 190 17.68 0.82 9.03
CA GLN A 190 18.30 -0.44 9.41
C GLN A 190 17.98 -1.56 8.42
N LEU A 191 16.71 -1.69 8.00
CA LEU A 191 16.29 -2.69 7.00
C LEU A 191 17.05 -2.50 5.69
N VAL A 192 17.06 -1.28 5.13
CA VAL A 192 17.74 -0.98 3.87
C VAL A 192 19.25 -1.24 3.95
N GLN A 193 19.87 -0.95 5.09
CA GLN A 193 21.27 -1.27 5.33
C GLN A 193 21.54 -2.79 5.30
N MET A 194 20.70 -3.60 5.95
CA MET A 194 20.86 -5.05 5.97
C MET A 194 20.62 -5.66 4.59
N ILE A 195 19.68 -5.11 3.81
CA ILE A 195 19.48 -5.49 2.40
C ILE A 195 20.73 -5.17 1.57
N ALA A 196 21.33 -3.99 1.75
CA ALA A 196 22.53 -3.56 1.02
C ALA A 196 23.73 -4.49 1.25
N VAL A 197 23.94 -4.93 2.49
CA VAL A 197 25.02 -5.87 2.83
C VAL A 197 24.67 -7.34 2.61
N LYS A 198 23.45 -7.61 2.16
CA LYS A 198 22.88 -8.94 1.87
C LYS A 198 22.88 -9.90 3.07
N ASP A 199 22.76 -9.36 4.26
CA ASP A 199 22.59 -10.15 5.49
C ASP A 199 21.12 -10.56 5.65
N ILE A 200 20.76 -11.71 5.06
CA ILE A 200 19.37 -12.20 5.09
C ILE A 200 18.83 -12.35 6.52
N PRO A 201 19.51 -13.01 7.46
CA PRO A 201 19.01 -13.12 8.83
C PRO A 201 18.76 -11.77 9.49
N ALA A 202 19.68 -10.82 9.36
CA ALA A 202 19.54 -9.50 9.95
C ALA A 202 18.46 -8.66 9.26
N ALA A 203 18.30 -8.75 7.94
CA ALA A 203 17.24 -8.07 7.19
C ALA A 203 15.86 -8.60 7.56
N VAL A 204 15.70 -9.93 7.69
CA VAL A 204 14.45 -10.56 8.14
C VAL A 204 14.10 -10.15 9.57
N GLN A 205 15.10 -10.03 10.45
CA GLN A 205 14.88 -9.53 11.81
C GLN A 205 14.50 -8.04 11.82
N SER A 206 15.11 -7.24 10.93
CA SER A 206 14.81 -5.80 10.82
C SER A 206 13.39 -5.55 10.33
N ILE A 207 12.91 -6.26 9.29
CA ILE A 207 11.53 -6.12 8.83
C ILE A 207 10.53 -6.59 9.90
N GLU A 208 10.83 -7.65 10.64
CA GLU A 208 9.97 -8.10 11.74
C GLU A 208 9.86 -7.06 12.85
N ALA A 209 10.97 -6.41 13.22
CA ALA A 209 11.00 -5.34 14.20
C ALA A 209 10.19 -4.12 13.73
N HIS A 210 10.35 -3.72 12.45
CA HIS A 210 9.58 -2.64 11.86
C HIS A 210 8.07 -2.92 11.86
N VAL A 211 7.65 -4.10 11.38
CA VAL A 211 6.22 -4.46 11.33
C VAL A 211 5.62 -4.55 12.74
N ARG A 212 6.40 -5.02 13.73
CA ARG A 212 5.98 -5.05 15.15
C ARG A 212 5.78 -3.65 15.70
N HIS A 213 6.73 -2.75 15.48
CA HIS A 213 6.61 -1.34 15.89
C HIS A 213 5.37 -0.68 15.27
N SER A 214 5.13 -0.88 13.98
CA SER A 214 3.93 -0.39 13.28
C SER A 214 2.63 -0.97 13.85
N LEU A 215 2.62 -2.25 14.27
CA LEU A 215 1.49 -2.86 14.98
C LEU A 215 1.24 -2.18 16.33
N ASP A 216 2.29 -1.97 17.13
CA ASP A 216 2.18 -1.36 18.46
C ASP A 216 1.62 0.08 18.35
N LEU A 217 2.09 0.84 17.37
CA LEU A 217 1.53 2.17 17.05
C LEU A 217 0.06 2.08 16.64
N SER A 218 -0.31 1.14 15.78
CA SER A 218 -1.70 0.95 15.34
C SER A 218 -2.62 0.57 16.51
N LEU A 219 -2.17 -0.29 17.42
CA LEU A 219 -2.95 -0.70 18.59
C LEU A 219 -3.12 0.42 19.62
N SER A 220 -2.16 1.33 19.72
CA SER A 220 -2.27 2.48 20.63
C SER A 220 -3.46 3.39 20.29
N ALA A 221 -3.91 3.39 19.03
CA ALA A 221 -5.07 4.17 18.60
C ALA A 221 -6.40 3.68 19.19
N PHE A 222 -6.50 2.41 19.59
CA PHE A 222 -7.69 1.84 20.23
C PHE A 222 -7.73 2.07 21.77
N GLN A 223 -6.65 2.60 22.34
CA GLN A 223 -6.53 2.80 23.80
C GLN A 223 -6.86 4.25 24.23
N LYS A 224 -7.09 5.13 23.27
CA LYS A 224 -7.44 6.55 23.45
C LYS A 224 -8.92 6.79 23.19
#